data_f83ce4ef579dbf237b4b7b344d83eda0
#
_entry.id   f83ce4ef579dbf237b4b7b344d83eda0
#
_cell.length_a   1.000
_cell.length_b   1.000
_cell.length_c   1.000
_cell.angle_alpha   90.00
_cell.angle_beta   90.00
_cell.angle_gamma   90.00
#
_symmetry.space_group_name_H-M   'P 1'
#
loop_
_entity.id
_entity.type
_entity.pdbx_description
1 polymer ?
#
loop_
_entity_poly.entity_id
_entity_poly.type
_entity_poly.pdbx_seq_one_letter_code
_entity_poly.pdbx_strand_id
1 'polypeptide(L)'
;MILQYAKVFGKNMAYRIYGEGSVDVVLMTGLGSCIGEYEQLAQHLSKRHTVLCYERFGYGGSETTERERTPANIAAECAELLKRIAHQEKIILVAHSQGGLYANQYVRFYPDQVAKVILLDPLSPEDELFQKKLTKEEYRKSGVDKTAGLRLNLWLLRMGMGGLVKRMMSSAPPFYYYNDFTQEETDYILECLTSKTVYHTALKEYKMAHVREHLENLRSKGDFPNIPLCLITHSSKIAVEEIMKFGNADMGTAEKVEALWQELMGRYLKLSGQSSYLCSENSSHAIHLTDWEMIGRIV
;
A
#
# COMPACT_ATOMS: atom_id res chain seq x y z
N MET A 1 6.87 -4.47 -19.62
CA MET A 1 5.66 -4.90 -18.83
C MET A 1 4.39 -4.63 -19.68
N ILE A 2 3.60 -5.65 -20.01
CA ILE A 2 2.38 -5.49 -20.81
C ILE A 2 1.21 -5.20 -19.88
N LEU A 3 0.57 -4.05 -20.03
CA LEU A 3 -0.59 -3.63 -19.26
C LEU A 3 -1.88 -3.79 -20.09
N GLN A 4 -2.94 -4.17 -19.42
CA GLN A 4 -4.32 -4.14 -19.90
C GLN A 4 -5.01 -2.88 -19.39
N TYR A 5 -6.12 -2.48 -20.03
CA TYR A 5 -6.85 -1.27 -19.67
C TYR A 5 -8.36 -1.54 -19.64
N ALA A 6 -9.01 -0.96 -18.62
CA ALA A 6 -10.47 -0.97 -18.53
C ALA A 6 -11.01 0.46 -18.31
N LYS A 7 -12.23 0.73 -18.78
CA LYS A 7 -12.93 1.99 -18.55
C LYS A 7 -13.59 1.96 -17.16
N VAL A 8 -12.99 2.65 -16.21
CA VAL A 8 -13.48 2.83 -14.84
C VAL A 8 -13.90 4.29 -14.69
N PHE A 9 -15.17 4.55 -14.40
CA PHE A 9 -15.74 5.91 -14.35
C PHE A 9 -15.33 6.80 -15.54
N GLY A 10 -15.32 6.23 -16.75
CA GLY A 10 -15.02 6.93 -18.00
C GLY A 10 -13.53 7.16 -18.31
N LYS A 11 -12.62 6.74 -17.41
CA LYS A 11 -11.16 6.86 -17.57
C LYS A 11 -10.50 5.50 -17.72
N ASN A 12 -9.36 5.44 -18.42
CA ASN A 12 -8.58 4.22 -18.54
C ASN A 12 -7.84 3.94 -17.25
N MET A 13 -8.08 2.77 -16.67
CA MET A 13 -7.34 2.23 -15.54
C MET A 13 -6.48 1.07 -16.04
N ALA A 14 -5.18 1.14 -15.79
CA ALA A 14 -4.22 0.11 -16.14
C ALA A 14 -4.24 -1.01 -15.10
N TYR A 15 -4.16 -2.24 -15.56
CA TYR A 15 -4.09 -3.41 -14.70
C TYR A 15 -3.34 -4.55 -15.38
N ARG A 16 -3.01 -5.57 -14.60
CA ARG A 16 -2.45 -6.82 -15.07
C ARG A 16 -3.09 -7.99 -14.31
N ILE A 17 -3.37 -9.07 -15.04
CA ILE A 17 -3.84 -10.32 -14.46
C ILE A 17 -2.72 -11.36 -14.64
N TYR A 18 -2.45 -12.11 -13.58
CA TYR A 18 -1.50 -13.19 -13.52
C TYR A 18 -2.27 -14.48 -13.20
N GLY A 19 -1.97 -15.55 -13.92
CA GLY A 19 -2.73 -16.80 -13.86
C GLY A 19 -3.86 -16.86 -14.87
N GLU A 20 -4.69 -17.88 -14.77
CA GLU A 20 -5.79 -18.15 -15.69
C GLU A 20 -7.10 -18.35 -14.92
N GLY A 21 -8.22 -17.94 -15.50
CA GLY A 21 -9.55 -18.06 -14.90
C GLY A 21 -10.09 -16.76 -14.31
N SER A 22 -11.06 -16.88 -13.42
CA SER A 22 -11.67 -15.74 -12.70
C SER A 22 -10.70 -15.21 -11.64
N VAL A 23 -10.62 -13.90 -11.51
CA VAL A 23 -9.78 -13.25 -10.47
C VAL A 23 -10.27 -13.65 -9.09
N ASP A 24 -9.40 -14.19 -8.26
CA ASP A 24 -9.68 -14.55 -6.88
C ASP A 24 -8.78 -13.83 -5.85
N VAL A 25 -7.69 -13.18 -6.31
CA VAL A 25 -6.81 -12.37 -5.48
C VAL A 25 -6.65 -10.96 -6.06
N VAL A 26 -6.75 -9.93 -5.23
CA VAL A 26 -6.54 -8.53 -5.62
C VAL A 26 -5.45 -7.92 -4.76
N LEU A 27 -4.40 -7.38 -5.40
CA LEU A 27 -3.32 -6.67 -4.73
C LEU A 27 -3.64 -5.17 -4.67
N MET A 28 -3.72 -4.62 -3.45
CA MET A 28 -3.90 -3.19 -3.20
C MET A 28 -2.59 -2.57 -2.73
N THR A 29 -1.97 -1.80 -3.62
CA THR A 29 -0.62 -1.25 -3.45
C THR A 29 -0.56 -0.10 -2.44
N GLY A 30 0.62 0.14 -1.88
CA GLY A 30 0.90 1.25 -0.96
C GLY A 30 0.90 2.63 -1.62
N LEU A 31 1.19 3.66 -0.83
CA LEU A 31 1.32 5.05 -1.31
C LEU A 31 2.54 5.18 -2.22
N GLY A 32 2.35 5.69 -3.42
CA GLY A 32 3.43 5.91 -4.38
C GLY A 32 3.92 4.66 -5.10
N SER A 33 3.46 3.47 -4.72
CA SER A 33 3.85 2.18 -5.30
C SER A 33 3.13 1.89 -6.62
N CYS A 34 3.77 1.13 -7.49
CA CYS A 34 3.25 0.70 -8.78
C CYS A 34 3.23 -0.83 -8.93
N ILE A 35 2.59 -1.34 -9.97
CA ILE A 35 2.51 -2.80 -10.27
C ILE A 35 3.90 -3.46 -10.28
N GLY A 36 4.91 -2.78 -10.80
CA GLY A 36 6.27 -3.33 -10.90
C GLY A 36 6.87 -3.79 -9.58
N GLU A 37 6.49 -3.16 -8.47
CA GLU A 37 6.95 -3.57 -7.13
C GLU A 37 6.29 -4.88 -6.64
N TYR A 38 5.16 -5.26 -7.23
CA TYR A 38 4.38 -6.43 -6.82
C TYR A 38 4.53 -7.62 -7.77
N GLU A 39 5.38 -7.50 -8.79
CA GLU A 39 5.55 -8.53 -9.83
C GLU A 39 5.92 -9.90 -9.25
N GLN A 40 6.90 -9.94 -8.35
CA GLN A 40 7.36 -11.19 -7.73
C GLN A 40 6.27 -11.85 -6.89
N LEU A 41 5.56 -11.06 -6.07
CA LEU A 41 4.44 -11.55 -5.29
C LEU A 41 3.31 -12.05 -6.19
N ALA A 42 2.93 -11.28 -7.22
CA ALA A 42 1.87 -11.65 -8.15
C ALA A 42 2.19 -12.93 -8.91
N GLN A 43 3.42 -13.08 -9.42
CA GLN A 43 3.89 -14.30 -10.08
C GLN A 43 3.95 -15.50 -9.12
N HIS A 44 4.33 -15.29 -7.87
CA HIS A 44 4.34 -16.36 -6.88
C HIS A 44 2.91 -16.86 -6.60
N LEU A 45 1.98 -15.94 -6.37
CA LEU A 45 0.58 -16.27 -6.10
C LEU A 45 -0.12 -16.87 -7.31
N SER A 46 0.26 -16.47 -8.53
CA SER A 46 -0.36 -16.95 -9.76
C SER A 46 -0.14 -18.42 -10.04
N LYS A 47 0.73 -19.09 -9.29
CA LYS A 47 0.89 -20.56 -9.36
C LYS A 47 -0.36 -21.33 -8.88
N ARG A 48 -1.25 -20.67 -8.11
CA ARG A 48 -2.45 -21.27 -7.52
C ARG A 48 -3.69 -20.39 -7.65
N HIS A 49 -3.53 -19.12 -7.98
CA HIS A 49 -4.56 -18.08 -7.97
C HIS A 49 -4.57 -17.30 -9.28
N THR A 50 -5.68 -16.62 -9.55
CA THR A 50 -5.73 -15.60 -10.60
C THR A 50 -5.67 -14.22 -9.93
N VAL A 51 -4.52 -13.57 -10.07
CA VAL A 51 -4.15 -12.36 -9.31
C VAL A 51 -4.36 -11.12 -10.16
N LEU A 52 -5.14 -10.17 -9.66
CA LEU A 52 -5.26 -8.82 -10.20
C LEU A 52 -4.31 -7.87 -9.47
N CYS A 53 -3.44 -7.21 -10.21
CA CYS A 53 -2.73 -6.02 -9.75
C CYS A 53 -3.13 -4.84 -10.65
N TYR A 54 -3.41 -3.66 -10.07
CA TYR A 54 -3.90 -2.51 -10.83
C TYR A 54 -3.24 -1.22 -10.38
N GLU A 55 -3.11 -0.30 -11.33
CA GLU A 55 -2.64 1.05 -11.06
C GLU A 55 -3.83 1.95 -10.70
N ARG A 56 -3.81 2.53 -9.52
CA ARG A 56 -4.81 3.53 -9.17
C ARG A 56 -4.72 4.73 -10.11
N PHE A 57 -5.80 5.48 -10.28
CA PHE A 57 -5.77 6.69 -11.09
C PHE A 57 -4.62 7.63 -10.68
N GLY A 58 -3.84 8.07 -11.66
CA GLY A 58 -2.67 8.91 -11.49
C GLY A 58 -1.38 8.15 -11.17
N TYR A 59 -1.42 6.82 -11.17
CA TYR A 59 -0.24 5.95 -11.03
C TYR A 59 0.02 5.19 -12.33
N GLY A 60 1.28 4.88 -12.58
CA GLY A 60 1.71 4.06 -13.70
C GLY A 60 1.03 4.40 -15.01
N GLY A 61 0.47 3.41 -15.69
CA GLY A 61 -0.25 3.57 -16.96
C GLY A 61 -1.69 4.08 -16.85
N SER A 62 -2.22 4.33 -15.64
CA SER A 62 -3.58 4.83 -15.46
C SER A 62 -3.72 6.33 -15.73
N GLU A 63 -4.85 6.72 -16.32
CA GLU A 63 -5.20 8.15 -16.48
C GLU A 63 -5.37 8.83 -15.12
N THR A 64 -5.31 10.15 -15.11
CA THR A 64 -5.68 10.97 -13.94
C THR A 64 -7.19 11.09 -13.82
N THR A 65 -7.67 11.41 -12.61
CA THR A 65 -9.09 11.64 -12.34
C THR A 65 -9.30 12.91 -11.52
N GLU A 66 -10.46 13.54 -11.68
CA GLU A 66 -10.91 14.65 -10.84
C GLU A 66 -11.61 14.16 -9.56
N ARG A 67 -11.87 12.85 -9.46
CA ARG A 67 -12.44 12.27 -8.24
C ARG A 67 -11.48 12.45 -7.07
N GLU A 68 -12.03 12.89 -5.93
CA GLU A 68 -11.25 13.05 -4.72
C GLU A 68 -10.61 11.71 -4.31
N ARG A 69 -9.36 11.72 -3.87
CA ARG A 69 -8.59 10.51 -3.57
C ARG A 69 -8.86 9.98 -2.15
N THR A 70 -10.16 9.91 -1.79
CA THR A 70 -10.60 9.32 -0.50
C THR A 70 -10.53 7.80 -0.54
N PRO A 71 -10.38 7.12 0.63
CA PRO A 71 -10.48 5.66 0.69
C PRO A 71 -11.78 5.12 0.06
N ALA A 72 -12.89 5.82 0.25
CA ALA A 72 -14.19 5.47 -0.32
C ALA A 72 -14.19 5.47 -1.86
N ASN A 73 -13.66 6.52 -2.47
CA ASN A 73 -13.59 6.61 -3.93
C ASN A 73 -12.64 5.57 -4.52
N ILE A 74 -11.49 5.32 -3.87
CA ILE A 74 -10.51 4.32 -4.33
C ILE A 74 -11.10 2.90 -4.20
N ALA A 75 -11.81 2.59 -3.13
CA ALA A 75 -12.52 1.32 -2.99
C ALA A 75 -13.58 1.12 -4.08
N ALA A 76 -14.37 2.16 -4.40
CA ALA A 76 -15.35 2.13 -5.48
C ALA A 76 -14.71 1.98 -6.86
N GLU A 77 -13.54 2.57 -7.09
CA GLU A 77 -12.76 2.41 -8.32
C GLU A 77 -12.31 0.96 -8.53
N CYS A 78 -11.84 0.30 -7.48
CA CYS A 78 -11.49 -1.12 -7.50
C CYS A 78 -12.71 -1.99 -7.82
N ALA A 79 -13.85 -1.75 -7.17
CA ALA A 79 -15.08 -2.50 -7.43
C ALA A 79 -15.58 -2.32 -8.87
N GLU A 80 -15.52 -1.10 -9.40
CA GLU A 80 -15.90 -0.86 -10.80
C GLU A 80 -14.92 -1.54 -11.77
N LEU A 81 -13.61 -1.58 -11.47
CA LEU A 81 -12.64 -2.32 -12.26
C LEU A 81 -13.00 -3.81 -12.29
N LEU A 82 -13.21 -4.44 -11.15
CA LEU A 82 -13.59 -5.84 -11.05
C LEU A 82 -14.85 -6.16 -11.86
N LYS A 83 -15.85 -5.29 -11.79
CA LYS A 83 -17.06 -5.41 -12.61
C LYS A 83 -16.77 -5.33 -14.12
N ARG A 84 -15.83 -4.48 -14.56
CA ARG A 84 -15.45 -4.33 -15.98
C ARG A 84 -14.68 -5.52 -16.53
N ILE A 85 -13.91 -6.20 -15.70
CA ILE A 85 -13.19 -7.42 -16.12
C ILE A 85 -14.01 -8.70 -15.94
N ALA A 86 -15.34 -8.55 -15.69
CA ALA A 86 -16.30 -9.65 -15.54
C ALA A 86 -15.99 -10.62 -14.38
N HIS A 87 -15.42 -10.09 -13.30
CA HIS A 87 -15.22 -10.86 -12.06
C HIS A 87 -16.56 -11.23 -11.40
N GLN A 88 -16.74 -12.46 -10.96
CA GLN A 88 -18.00 -12.97 -10.39
C GLN A 88 -17.86 -13.68 -9.05
N GLU A 89 -16.64 -13.92 -8.57
CA GLU A 89 -16.38 -14.70 -7.37
C GLU A 89 -15.97 -13.82 -6.18
N LYS A 90 -15.97 -14.40 -4.98
CA LYS A 90 -15.41 -13.71 -3.81
C LYS A 90 -13.90 -13.64 -3.92
N ILE A 91 -13.34 -12.49 -3.59
CA ILE A 91 -11.92 -12.20 -3.68
C ILE A 91 -11.21 -12.28 -2.33
N ILE A 92 -9.92 -12.56 -2.37
CA ILE A 92 -8.97 -12.33 -1.29
C ILE A 92 -8.29 -10.98 -1.56
N LEU A 93 -8.40 -10.06 -0.60
CA LEU A 93 -7.69 -8.78 -0.66
C LEU A 93 -6.33 -8.92 0.01
N VAL A 94 -5.26 -8.63 -0.70
CA VAL A 94 -3.90 -8.51 -0.15
C VAL A 94 -3.50 -7.03 -0.25
N ALA A 95 -3.36 -6.36 0.88
CA ALA A 95 -3.24 -4.91 0.91
C ALA A 95 -2.03 -4.46 1.73
N HIS A 96 -1.15 -3.68 1.12
CA HIS A 96 0.08 -3.18 1.73
C HIS A 96 -0.04 -1.71 2.12
N SER A 97 0.46 -1.38 3.31
CA SER A 97 0.61 0.02 3.75
C SER A 97 -0.71 0.81 3.63
N GLN A 98 -0.73 1.94 2.91
CA GLN A 98 -1.94 2.72 2.68
C GLN A 98 -3.03 1.95 1.92
N GLY A 99 -2.67 0.91 1.14
CA GLY A 99 -3.62 -0.03 0.56
C GLY A 99 -4.52 -0.70 1.59
N GLY A 100 -4.06 -0.85 2.83
CA GLY A 100 -4.84 -1.38 3.95
C GLY A 100 -6.06 -0.54 4.31
N LEU A 101 -5.99 0.80 4.18
CA LEU A 101 -7.16 1.67 4.34
C LEU A 101 -8.20 1.42 3.23
N TYR A 102 -7.72 1.22 2.01
CA TYR A 102 -8.60 0.98 0.85
C TYR A 102 -9.27 -0.39 0.93
N ALA A 103 -8.53 -1.42 1.39
CA ALA A 103 -9.08 -2.74 1.64
C ALA A 103 -10.12 -2.72 2.77
N ASN A 104 -9.84 -2.05 3.89
CA ASN A 104 -10.77 -1.86 4.98
C ASN A 104 -12.06 -1.18 4.51
N GLN A 105 -11.95 -0.13 3.67
CA GLN A 105 -13.10 0.55 3.09
C GLN A 105 -13.86 -0.34 2.10
N TYR A 106 -13.14 -1.09 1.26
CA TYR A 106 -13.73 -2.01 0.28
C TYR A 106 -14.59 -3.08 0.96
N VAL A 107 -14.05 -3.71 2.00
CA VAL A 107 -14.75 -4.74 2.76
C VAL A 107 -16.08 -4.23 3.35
N ARG A 108 -16.11 -2.99 3.82
CA ARG A 108 -17.33 -2.38 4.38
C ARG A 108 -18.37 -2.06 3.33
N PHE A 109 -17.94 -1.67 2.13
CA PHE A 109 -18.85 -1.35 1.03
C PHE A 109 -19.37 -2.59 0.30
N TYR A 110 -18.53 -3.62 0.21
CA TYR A 110 -18.77 -4.80 -0.59
C TYR A 110 -18.51 -6.11 0.19
N PRO A 111 -19.15 -6.29 1.36
CA PRO A 111 -18.84 -7.43 2.26
C PRO A 111 -19.07 -8.79 1.61
N ASP A 112 -20.07 -8.90 0.73
CA ASP A 112 -20.41 -10.16 0.05
C ASP A 112 -19.40 -10.55 -1.04
N GLN A 113 -18.56 -9.61 -1.47
CA GLN A 113 -17.52 -9.84 -2.49
C GLN A 113 -16.18 -10.28 -1.91
N VAL A 114 -16.01 -10.30 -0.58
CA VAL A 114 -14.72 -10.57 0.05
C VAL A 114 -14.77 -11.89 0.83
N ALA A 115 -13.85 -12.79 0.49
CA ALA A 115 -13.65 -14.06 1.20
C ALA A 115 -12.69 -13.91 2.38
N LYS A 116 -11.63 -13.09 2.22
CA LYS A 116 -10.54 -12.94 3.19
C LYS A 116 -9.80 -11.63 2.95
N VAL A 117 -9.24 -11.07 4.02
CA VAL A 117 -8.34 -9.90 3.96
C VAL A 117 -6.99 -10.27 4.55
N ILE A 118 -5.93 -9.92 3.84
CA ILE A 118 -4.55 -10.02 4.29
C ILE A 118 -3.96 -8.61 4.27
N LEU A 119 -3.60 -8.10 5.43
CA LEU A 119 -3.03 -6.78 5.62
C LEU A 119 -1.53 -6.91 5.85
N LEU A 120 -0.75 -6.32 4.96
CA LEU A 120 0.71 -6.28 5.02
C LEU A 120 1.13 -4.92 5.55
N ASP A 121 1.47 -4.84 6.81
CA ASP A 121 1.94 -3.64 7.49
C ASP A 121 1.10 -2.38 7.18
N PRO A 122 -0.22 -2.43 7.39
CA PRO A 122 -1.17 -1.44 6.89
C PRO A 122 -1.03 -0.09 7.58
N LEU A 123 -1.30 1.00 6.87
CA LEU A 123 -1.48 2.31 7.50
C LEU A 123 -2.72 2.28 8.41
N SER A 124 -2.55 2.69 9.65
CA SER A 124 -3.66 2.78 10.60
C SER A 124 -4.60 3.96 10.28
N PRO A 125 -5.93 3.79 10.36
CA PRO A 125 -6.85 4.92 10.29
C PRO A 125 -6.73 5.88 11.49
N GLU A 126 -5.90 5.54 12.49
CA GLU A 126 -5.66 6.32 13.70
C GLU A 126 -4.20 6.78 13.81
N ASP A 127 -3.48 6.89 12.71
CA ASP A 127 -2.06 7.26 12.71
C ASP A 127 -1.78 8.68 13.24
N GLU A 128 -2.81 9.54 13.36
CA GLU A 128 -2.68 10.80 14.09
C GLU A 128 -2.20 10.63 15.56
N LEU A 129 -2.26 9.42 16.10
CA LEU A 129 -1.70 9.12 17.42
C LEU A 129 -0.20 9.37 17.48
N PHE A 130 0.53 9.21 16.40
CA PHE A 130 1.95 9.59 16.36
C PHE A 130 2.13 11.08 16.67
N GLN A 131 1.32 11.96 16.05
CA GLN A 131 1.39 13.40 16.31
C GLN A 131 0.95 13.77 17.73
N LYS A 132 0.04 12.98 18.34
CA LYS A 132 -0.47 13.24 19.69
C LYS A 132 0.47 12.74 20.78
N LYS A 133 1.17 11.64 20.55
CA LYS A 133 1.99 10.95 21.57
C LYS A 133 3.49 11.23 21.46
N LEU A 134 3.96 11.70 20.31
CA LEU A 134 5.35 12.09 20.09
C LEU A 134 5.52 13.59 20.22
N THR A 135 6.70 14.02 20.69
CA THR A 135 7.11 15.42 20.55
C THR A 135 7.28 15.78 19.07
N LYS A 136 7.30 17.06 18.75
CA LYS A 136 7.53 17.51 17.35
C LYS A 136 8.86 17.00 16.78
N GLU A 137 9.88 16.88 17.61
CA GLU A 137 11.20 16.38 17.20
C GLU A 137 11.17 14.87 16.97
N GLU A 138 10.62 14.09 17.90
CA GLU A 138 10.44 12.64 17.74
C GLU A 138 9.60 12.33 16.48
N TYR A 139 8.48 13.05 16.28
CA TYR A 139 7.64 12.89 15.10
C TYR A 139 8.39 13.19 13.80
N ARG A 140 9.21 14.25 13.76
CA ARG A 140 10.04 14.57 12.60
C ARG A 140 11.07 13.48 12.29
N LYS A 141 11.64 12.87 13.33
CA LYS A 141 12.65 11.80 13.22
C LYS A 141 12.03 10.43 12.95
N SER A 142 10.75 10.24 13.24
CA SER A 142 10.07 8.94 13.09
C SER A 142 9.96 8.43 11.65
N GLY A 143 10.04 9.33 10.66
CA GLY A 143 9.79 9.00 9.25
C GLY A 143 8.33 8.65 8.92
N VAL A 144 7.39 8.85 9.86
CA VAL A 144 5.95 8.61 9.62
C VAL A 144 5.39 9.60 8.59
N ASP A 145 5.77 10.89 8.68
CA ASP A 145 5.36 11.88 7.67
C ASP A 145 6.15 11.72 6.37
N LYS A 146 5.48 11.24 5.34
CA LYS A 146 6.05 11.08 4.00
C LYS A 146 5.96 12.34 3.14
N THR A 147 5.24 13.39 3.57
CA THR A 147 4.91 14.54 2.69
C THR A 147 6.13 15.36 2.31
N ALA A 148 7.13 15.49 3.17
CA ALA A 148 8.34 16.25 2.89
C ALA A 148 9.12 15.68 1.70
N GLY A 149 9.35 14.37 1.69
CA GLY A 149 10.01 13.67 0.58
C GLY A 149 9.23 13.74 -0.72
N LEU A 150 7.91 13.51 -0.66
CA LEU A 150 7.04 13.61 -1.84
C LEU A 150 7.05 15.03 -2.45
N ARG A 151 6.99 16.07 -1.61
CA ARG A 151 7.03 17.49 -2.06
C ARG A 151 8.40 17.85 -2.64
N LEU A 152 9.49 17.38 -2.02
CA LEU A 152 10.84 17.62 -2.52
C LEU A 152 11.02 17.01 -3.92
N ASN A 153 10.68 15.73 -4.09
CA ASN A 153 10.79 15.05 -5.37
C ASN A 153 9.91 15.72 -6.45
N LEU A 154 8.67 16.09 -6.10
CA LEU A 154 7.80 16.81 -7.02
C LEU A 154 8.40 18.16 -7.43
N TRP A 155 9.00 18.90 -6.50
CA TRP A 155 9.66 20.17 -6.78
C TRP A 155 10.86 19.98 -7.71
N LEU A 156 11.74 19.01 -7.42
CA LEU A 156 12.88 18.68 -8.28
C LEU A 156 12.44 18.31 -9.70
N LEU A 157 11.39 17.51 -9.84
CA LEU A 157 10.83 17.14 -11.14
C LEU A 157 10.25 18.33 -11.90
N ARG A 158 9.63 19.29 -11.20
CA ARG A 158 9.13 20.54 -11.81
C ARG A 158 10.25 21.43 -12.31
N MET A 159 11.42 21.41 -11.63
CA MET A 159 12.63 22.12 -12.04
C MET A 159 13.41 21.42 -13.17
N GLY A 160 12.88 20.31 -13.73
CA GLY A 160 13.54 19.56 -14.79
C GLY A 160 14.67 18.65 -14.32
N MET A 161 14.80 18.42 -13.01
CA MET A 161 15.88 17.62 -12.40
C MET A 161 15.53 16.12 -12.32
N GLY A 162 14.82 15.60 -13.32
CA GLY A 162 14.37 14.19 -13.35
C GLY A 162 15.53 13.19 -13.25
N GLY A 163 16.68 13.48 -13.87
CA GLY A 163 17.88 12.63 -13.75
C GLY A 163 18.42 12.53 -12.31
N LEU A 164 18.34 13.62 -11.54
CA LEU A 164 18.73 13.61 -10.13
C LEU A 164 17.74 12.77 -9.31
N VAL A 165 16.42 12.96 -9.51
CA VAL A 165 15.41 12.15 -8.83
C VAL A 165 15.59 10.67 -9.17
N LYS A 166 15.79 10.31 -10.44
CA LYS A 166 16.05 8.94 -10.87
C LYS A 166 17.26 8.34 -10.13
N ARG A 167 18.37 9.08 -10.04
CA ARG A 167 19.57 8.64 -9.32
C ARG A 167 19.31 8.46 -7.81
N MET A 168 18.53 9.34 -7.19
CA MET A 168 18.18 9.21 -5.77
C MET A 168 17.29 7.99 -5.55
N MET A 169 16.29 7.79 -6.41
CA MET A 169 15.32 6.71 -6.27
C MET A 169 15.91 5.33 -6.59
N SER A 170 16.96 5.22 -7.40
CA SER A 170 17.61 3.93 -7.72
C SER A 170 18.32 3.25 -6.52
N SER A 171 18.44 3.93 -5.39
CA SER A 171 18.98 3.37 -4.13
C SER A 171 18.02 3.55 -2.93
N ALA A 172 16.85 4.10 -3.18
CA ALA A 172 15.77 4.25 -2.20
C ALA A 172 14.78 3.07 -2.30
N PRO A 173 13.80 2.92 -1.39
CA PRO A 173 12.71 1.98 -1.60
C PRO A 173 12.02 2.19 -2.97
N PRO A 174 11.68 1.11 -3.71
CA PRO A 174 11.75 -0.31 -3.31
C PRO A 174 13.14 -0.96 -3.46
N PHE A 175 14.06 -0.37 -4.23
CA PHE A 175 15.40 -0.92 -4.55
C PHE A 175 16.28 -1.12 -3.32
N TYR A 176 16.04 -0.37 -2.24
CA TYR A 176 16.73 -0.59 -0.96
C TYR A 176 16.38 -1.94 -0.34
N TYR A 177 15.13 -2.40 -0.50
CA TYR A 177 14.65 -3.64 0.10
C TYR A 177 14.83 -4.85 -0.80
N TYR A 178 14.80 -4.65 -2.12
CA TYR A 178 14.88 -5.71 -3.11
C TYR A 178 15.67 -5.23 -4.32
N ASN A 179 16.67 -6.00 -4.73
CA ASN A 179 17.59 -5.64 -5.81
C ASN A 179 17.58 -6.58 -7.02
N ASP A 180 16.76 -7.63 -6.97
CA ASP A 180 16.69 -8.63 -8.04
C ASP A 180 15.53 -8.36 -9.04
N PHE A 181 15.13 -7.09 -9.17
CA PHE A 181 14.20 -6.68 -10.23
C PHE A 181 14.83 -6.89 -11.60
N THR A 182 14.04 -7.41 -12.55
CA THR A 182 14.46 -7.41 -13.96
C THR A 182 14.68 -5.99 -14.46
N GLN A 183 15.38 -5.85 -15.59
CA GLN A 183 15.60 -4.53 -16.20
C GLN A 183 14.25 -3.86 -16.56
N GLU A 184 13.29 -4.63 -17.05
CA GLU A 184 11.95 -4.13 -17.42
C GLU A 184 11.17 -3.63 -16.21
N GLU A 185 11.20 -4.37 -15.08
CA GLU A 185 10.60 -3.94 -13.82
C GLU A 185 11.29 -2.69 -13.27
N THR A 186 12.62 -2.68 -13.28
CA THR A 186 13.42 -1.53 -12.83
C THR A 186 13.08 -0.27 -13.61
N ASP A 187 13.00 -0.36 -14.95
CA ASP A 187 12.68 0.78 -15.80
C ASP A 187 11.26 1.28 -15.53
N TYR A 188 10.28 0.38 -15.39
CA TYR A 188 8.90 0.73 -15.08
C TYR A 188 8.76 1.39 -13.70
N ILE A 189 9.40 0.83 -12.68
CA ILE A 189 9.40 1.39 -11.32
C ILE A 189 10.04 2.79 -11.33
N LEU A 190 11.18 2.96 -11.98
CA LEU A 190 11.86 4.25 -12.06
C LEU A 190 11.05 5.29 -12.87
N GLU A 191 10.32 4.87 -13.91
CA GLU A 191 9.39 5.74 -14.62
C GLU A 191 8.29 6.24 -13.68
N CYS A 192 7.68 5.36 -12.90
CA CYS A 192 6.69 5.74 -11.88
C CYS A 192 7.29 6.68 -10.83
N LEU A 193 8.46 6.35 -10.27
CA LEU A 193 9.16 7.14 -9.26
C LEU A 193 9.73 8.47 -9.77
N THR A 194 9.71 8.71 -11.08
CA THR A 194 10.07 10.01 -11.69
C THR A 194 8.89 10.73 -12.33
N SER A 195 7.69 10.24 -12.12
CA SER A 195 6.47 10.84 -12.65
C SER A 195 5.91 11.94 -11.74
N LYS A 196 5.77 13.17 -12.27
CA LYS A 196 5.11 14.29 -11.57
C LYS A 196 3.68 13.93 -11.16
N THR A 197 2.99 13.17 -11.99
CA THR A 197 1.60 12.76 -11.78
C THR A 197 1.48 11.84 -10.57
N VAL A 198 2.39 10.88 -10.43
CA VAL A 198 2.46 9.97 -9.27
C VAL A 198 2.62 10.76 -7.97
N TYR A 199 3.60 11.68 -7.90
CA TYR A 199 3.80 12.49 -6.69
C TYR A 199 2.61 13.40 -6.38
N HIS A 200 1.99 13.97 -7.40
CA HIS A 200 0.80 14.80 -7.22
C HIS A 200 -0.37 14.00 -6.64
N THR A 201 -0.59 12.80 -7.18
CA THR A 201 -1.66 11.91 -6.73
C THR A 201 -1.36 11.35 -5.34
N ALA A 202 -0.12 10.94 -5.08
CA ALA A 202 0.31 10.47 -3.77
C ALA A 202 0.09 11.52 -2.67
N LEU A 203 0.40 12.79 -2.94
CA LEU A 203 0.12 13.88 -1.99
C LEU A 203 -1.38 14.08 -1.75
N LYS A 204 -2.23 13.92 -2.77
CA LYS A 204 -3.69 13.97 -2.60
C LYS A 204 -4.20 12.77 -1.79
N GLU A 205 -3.73 11.56 -2.09
CA GLU A 205 -4.08 10.33 -1.36
C GLU A 205 -3.64 10.42 0.11
N TYR A 206 -2.39 10.86 0.35
CA TYR A 206 -1.88 11.05 1.72
C TYR A 206 -2.74 12.05 2.49
N LYS A 207 -3.08 13.19 1.89
CA LYS A 207 -3.96 14.18 2.51
C LYS A 207 -5.31 13.56 2.90
N MET A 208 -5.96 12.83 1.98
CA MET A 208 -7.28 12.24 2.23
C MET A 208 -7.24 11.10 3.25
N ALA A 209 -6.11 10.36 3.32
CA ALA A 209 -5.86 9.33 4.32
C ALA A 209 -5.63 9.89 5.74
N HIS A 210 -5.60 11.21 5.93
CA HIS A 210 -5.45 11.89 7.22
C HIS A 210 -6.61 12.84 7.54
N VAL A 211 -7.67 12.82 6.72
CA VAL A 211 -8.91 13.54 7.01
C VAL A 211 -9.80 12.68 7.91
N ARG A 212 -10.05 13.16 9.13
CA ARG A 212 -10.74 12.40 10.17
C ARG A 212 -12.10 11.87 9.72
N GLU A 213 -12.88 12.69 9.02
CA GLU A 213 -14.21 12.37 8.53
C GLU A 213 -14.21 11.17 7.57
N HIS A 214 -13.15 11.00 6.78
CA HIS A 214 -12.99 9.88 5.87
C HIS A 214 -12.60 8.58 6.59
N LEU A 215 -12.04 8.67 7.79
CA LEU A 215 -11.48 7.56 8.55
C LEU A 215 -12.38 7.07 9.68
N GLU A 216 -13.41 7.83 10.03
CA GLU A 216 -14.22 7.56 11.22
C GLU A 216 -14.82 6.14 11.22
N ASN A 217 -15.39 5.70 10.08
CA ASN A 217 -15.94 4.37 9.93
C ASN A 217 -14.86 3.26 9.93
N LEU A 218 -13.62 3.59 9.60
CA LEU A 218 -12.53 2.61 9.50
C LEU A 218 -11.90 2.28 10.85
N ARG A 219 -12.17 3.08 11.89
CA ARG A 219 -11.57 2.97 13.23
C ARG A 219 -12.22 1.92 14.12
N SER A 220 -13.45 1.55 13.85
CA SER A 220 -14.23 0.66 14.71
C SER A 220 -14.56 -0.64 13.98
N LYS A 221 -14.98 -1.67 14.73
CA LYS A 221 -15.56 -2.88 14.15
C LYS A 221 -16.76 -2.55 13.26
N GLY A 222 -17.72 -1.72 13.74
CA GLY A 222 -18.87 -1.22 12.98
C GLY A 222 -19.42 -2.23 11.96
N ASP A 223 -19.48 -1.82 10.71
CA ASP A 223 -19.96 -2.64 9.58
C ASP A 223 -18.87 -3.59 9.01
N PHE A 224 -17.73 -3.77 9.68
CA PHE A 224 -16.74 -4.72 9.21
C PHE A 224 -17.28 -6.15 9.42
N PRO A 225 -17.40 -6.97 8.35
CA PRO A 225 -17.97 -8.32 8.45
C PRO A 225 -17.07 -9.24 9.24
N ASN A 226 -17.65 -10.32 9.77
CA ASN A 226 -16.89 -11.35 10.48
C ASN A 226 -16.26 -12.35 9.49
N ILE A 227 -15.26 -11.92 8.76
CA ILE A 227 -14.51 -12.71 7.77
C ILE A 227 -13.07 -12.95 8.23
N PRO A 228 -12.38 -13.96 7.68
CA PRO A 228 -10.95 -14.15 7.93
C PRO A 228 -10.14 -12.87 7.63
N LEU A 229 -9.39 -12.39 8.63
CA LEU A 229 -8.46 -11.28 8.53
C LEU A 229 -7.09 -11.76 9.03
N CYS A 230 -6.07 -11.66 8.19
CA CYS A 230 -4.70 -11.93 8.59
C CYS A 230 -3.92 -10.62 8.57
N LEU A 231 -3.37 -10.24 9.72
CA LEU A 231 -2.45 -9.11 9.84
C LEU A 231 -1.01 -9.63 9.85
N ILE A 232 -0.18 -9.15 8.94
CA ILE A 232 1.26 -9.40 8.92
C ILE A 232 1.97 -8.08 9.16
N THR A 233 2.80 -8.02 10.20
CA THR A 233 3.63 -6.85 10.49
C THR A 233 5.10 -7.13 10.17
N HIS A 234 5.87 -6.06 10.09
CA HIS A 234 7.32 -6.10 9.99
C HIS A 234 7.98 -6.55 11.32
N SER A 235 9.27 -6.84 11.26
CA SER A 235 10.11 -7.08 12.44
C SER A 235 10.37 -5.76 13.18
N SER A 236 9.94 -5.68 14.44
CA SER A 236 10.17 -4.51 15.28
C SER A 236 11.66 -4.17 15.42
N LYS A 237 12.53 -5.18 15.44
CA LYS A 237 13.97 -4.97 15.50
C LYS A 237 14.47 -4.22 14.26
N ILE A 238 14.08 -4.69 13.06
CA ILE A 238 14.50 -4.06 11.80
C ILE A 238 13.91 -2.65 11.69
N ALA A 239 12.66 -2.44 12.09
CA ALA A 239 12.02 -1.13 12.06
C ALA A 239 12.74 -0.12 12.97
N VAL A 240 13.11 -0.50 14.18
CA VAL A 240 13.89 0.35 15.10
C VAL A 240 15.24 0.73 14.47
N GLU A 241 15.96 -0.24 13.91
CA GLU A 241 17.24 0.02 13.22
C GLU A 241 17.07 0.99 12.03
N GLU A 242 16.00 0.88 11.25
CA GLU A 242 15.70 1.77 10.13
C GLU A 242 15.30 3.19 10.59
N ILE A 243 14.49 3.32 11.64
CA ILE A 243 14.12 4.62 12.21
C ILE A 243 15.37 5.36 12.70
N MET A 244 16.29 4.65 13.36
CA MET A 244 17.57 5.22 13.78
C MET A 244 18.41 5.64 12.57
N LYS A 245 18.53 4.78 11.57
CA LYS A 245 19.38 5.01 10.39
C LYS A 245 18.87 6.15 9.50
N PHE A 246 17.59 6.15 9.17
CA PHE A 246 17.02 7.10 8.20
C PHE A 246 16.42 8.34 8.85
N GLY A 247 15.88 8.20 10.06
CA GLY A 247 15.30 9.31 10.83
C GLY A 247 16.32 10.09 11.67
N ASN A 248 17.55 9.53 11.82
CA ASN A 248 18.55 10.04 12.76
C ASN A 248 17.97 10.16 14.19
N ALA A 249 17.16 9.18 14.57
CA ALA A 249 16.58 9.07 15.90
C ALA A 249 17.54 8.34 16.84
N ASP A 250 17.49 8.66 18.12
CA ASP A 250 18.08 7.81 19.16
C ASP A 250 17.23 6.55 19.37
N MET A 251 17.80 5.54 20.03
CA MET A 251 17.14 4.25 20.26
C MET A 251 15.82 4.43 21.02
N GLY A 252 15.76 5.25 22.06
CA GLY A 252 14.54 5.45 22.84
C GLY A 252 13.40 6.07 22.01
N THR A 253 13.72 7.01 21.12
CA THR A 253 12.76 7.56 20.16
C THR A 253 12.30 6.49 19.19
N ALA A 254 13.20 5.69 18.63
CA ALA A 254 12.88 4.66 17.68
C ALA A 254 11.98 3.57 18.29
N GLU A 255 12.32 3.07 19.47
CA GLU A 255 11.50 2.10 20.23
C GLU A 255 10.11 2.65 20.57
N LYS A 256 10.01 3.93 20.94
CA LYS A 256 8.73 4.58 21.21
C LYS A 256 7.84 4.67 19.96
N VAL A 257 8.42 5.00 18.82
CA VAL A 257 7.71 5.03 17.53
C VAL A 257 7.22 3.64 17.17
N GLU A 258 8.08 2.64 17.27
CA GLU A 258 7.74 1.25 16.97
C GLU A 258 6.65 0.70 17.90
N ALA A 259 6.74 0.97 19.19
CA ALA A 259 5.70 0.58 20.15
C ALA A 259 4.33 1.17 19.80
N LEU A 260 4.29 2.44 19.35
CA LEU A 260 3.05 3.07 18.88
C LEU A 260 2.54 2.41 17.59
N TRP A 261 3.43 2.05 16.68
CA TRP A 261 3.06 1.30 15.47
C TRP A 261 2.40 -0.02 15.84
N GLN A 262 3.03 -0.83 16.68
CA GLN A 262 2.48 -2.12 17.12
C GLN A 262 1.14 -1.96 17.87
N GLU A 263 0.99 -0.91 18.70
CA GLU A 263 -0.30 -0.59 19.33
C GLU A 263 -1.39 -0.38 18.25
N LEU A 264 -1.09 0.38 17.21
CA LEU A 264 -2.02 0.66 16.11
C LEU A 264 -2.34 -0.60 15.29
N MET A 265 -1.33 -1.43 15.03
CA MET A 265 -1.52 -2.72 14.33
C MET A 265 -2.46 -3.65 15.11
N GLY A 266 -2.28 -3.74 16.43
CA GLY A 266 -3.16 -4.51 17.29
C GLY A 266 -4.64 -4.12 17.24
N ARG A 267 -4.96 -2.91 16.78
CA ARG A 267 -6.36 -2.47 16.61
C ARG A 267 -7.03 -3.11 15.40
N TYR A 268 -6.29 -3.41 14.33
CA TYR A 268 -6.81 -4.14 13.17
C TYR A 268 -7.33 -5.54 13.55
N LEU A 269 -6.69 -6.21 14.51
CA LEU A 269 -7.12 -7.53 14.98
C LEU A 269 -8.51 -7.54 15.64
N LYS A 270 -9.00 -6.36 16.06
CA LYS A 270 -10.33 -6.21 16.67
C LYS A 270 -11.45 -6.08 15.63
N LEU A 271 -11.13 -5.89 14.35
CA LEU A 271 -12.12 -5.70 13.29
C LEU A 271 -12.93 -6.97 13.00
N SER A 272 -12.31 -8.14 13.11
CA SER A 272 -13.00 -9.42 12.88
C SER A 272 -12.79 -10.37 14.06
N GLY A 273 -13.79 -11.19 14.35
CA GLY A 273 -13.67 -12.32 15.29
C GLY A 273 -12.81 -13.48 14.74
N GLN A 274 -12.48 -13.44 13.44
CA GLN A 274 -11.65 -14.41 12.74
C GLN A 274 -10.27 -13.83 12.38
N SER A 275 -9.77 -12.90 13.19
CA SER A 275 -8.46 -12.29 12.98
C SER A 275 -7.33 -13.22 13.41
N SER A 276 -6.24 -13.20 12.65
CA SER A 276 -4.96 -13.86 12.95
C SER A 276 -3.81 -12.88 12.76
N TYR A 277 -2.69 -13.16 13.42
CA TYR A 277 -1.50 -12.30 13.41
C TYR A 277 -0.26 -13.12 13.05
N LEU A 278 0.59 -12.54 12.21
CA LEU A 278 1.92 -13.03 11.88
C LEU A 278 2.92 -11.88 11.91
N CYS A 279 4.16 -12.19 12.22
CA CYS A 279 5.28 -11.26 12.09
C CYS A 279 6.23 -11.77 11.01
N SER A 280 6.62 -10.91 10.08
CA SER A 280 7.69 -11.19 9.13
C SER A 280 9.03 -10.81 9.75
N GLU A 281 9.68 -11.77 10.38
CA GLU A 281 10.88 -11.56 11.21
C GLU A 281 12.08 -10.96 10.45
N ASN A 282 12.12 -11.18 9.14
CA ASN A 282 13.21 -10.73 8.28
C ASN A 282 12.84 -9.54 7.40
N SER A 283 11.66 -8.97 7.58
CA SER A 283 11.16 -7.88 6.75
C SER A 283 11.03 -6.59 7.54
N SER A 284 11.32 -5.51 6.86
CA SER A 284 10.86 -4.17 7.18
C SER A 284 9.47 -3.92 6.59
N HIS A 285 9.07 -2.66 6.43
CA HIS A 285 7.77 -2.26 5.89
C HIS A 285 7.39 -2.91 4.54
N ALA A 286 8.36 -3.26 3.70
CA ALA A 286 8.11 -3.79 2.36
C ALA A 286 7.97 -5.33 2.31
N ILE A 287 7.10 -5.90 3.15
CA ILE A 287 6.88 -7.36 3.28
C ILE A 287 6.55 -8.03 1.93
N HIS A 288 5.83 -7.34 1.05
CA HIS A 288 5.49 -7.81 -0.30
C HIS A 288 6.71 -8.05 -1.20
N LEU A 289 7.85 -7.44 -0.88
CA LEU A 289 9.12 -7.62 -1.59
C LEU A 289 10.04 -8.66 -0.94
N THR A 290 9.96 -8.78 0.39
CA THR A 290 10.98 -9.50 1.17
C THR A 290 10.49 -10.83 1.74
N ASP A 291 9.17 -11.04 1.82
CA ASP A 291 8.59 -12.29 2.39
C ASP A 291 7.31 -12.73 1.64
N TRP A 292 7.35 -12.66 0.31
CA TRP A 292 6.23 -13.09 -0.55
C TRP A 292 5.91 -14.58 -0.42
N GLU A 293 6.87 -15.42 0.02
CA GLU A 293 6.61 -16.84 0.31
C GLU A 293 5.68 -17.03 1.53
N MET A 294 5.87 -16.24 2.60
CA MET A 294 4.96 -16.26 3.74
C MET A 294 3.55 -15.86 3.30
N ILE A 295 3.44 -14.80 2.50
CA ILE A 295 2.15 -14.35 1.96
C ILE A 295 1.49 -15.49 1.16
N GLY A 296 2.24 -16.17 0.29
CA GLY A 296 1.73 -17.26 -0.54
C GLY A 296 1.26 -18.50 0.23
N ARG A 297 1.69 -18.67 1.49
CA ARG A 297 1.22 -19.76 2.35
C ARG A 297 -0.11 -19.49 3.01
N ILE A 298 -0.53 -18.23 3.06
CA ILE A 298 -1.74 -17.81 3.76
C ILE A 298 -2.82 -17.28 2.83
N VAL A 299 -2.51 -16.96 1.55
CA VAL A 299 -3.48 -16.72 0.49
C VAL A 299 -4.14 -18.03 0.08
#